data_dd16ca2b3377dab5f45e89f09721310b
#
_entry.id   dd16ca2b3377dab5f45e89f09721310b
#
_cell.length_a   1.000
_cell.length_b   1.000
_cell.length_c   1.000
_cell.angle_alpha   90.00
_cell.angle_beta   90.00
_cell.angle_gamma   90.00
#
_symmetry.space_group_name_H-M   'P 1'
#
loop_
_entity.id
_entity.type
_entity.pdbx_description
1 polymer ?
#
loop_
_entity_poly.entity_id
_entity_poly.type
_entity_poly.pdbx_seq_one_letter_code
_entity_poly.pdbx_strand_id
1 'polypeptide(L)'
;VKIGGGGDLHNMDMFIIGLLFAGAMAWHQSGAKWILESVASPVWIRIVLLFMIVYPAYYPMKFLSPNRVAEEDMTWVMTLADIPPQGPFPELLPYENDSDKALKDIRNAIEESAPNGEILFIDQRQLLTFKDITGIPLVPEYDKKVLINEAMSASESYFQNFYRDLAAQRFSLIITNPLHERVQTEEDNFGEENNAWVEWVSAPVLCFYEPLETLKKVRIQLLVPKEDISACAKYLENMSP
;
A
#
# COMPACT_ATOMS: atom_id res chain seq x y z
N VAL A 1 10.62 16.77 8.28
CA VAL A 1 9.77 15.59 8.47
C VAL A 1 8.36 16.04 8.21
N LYS A 2 7.84 15.83 7.00
CA LYS A 2 6.38 15.93 6.74
C LYS A 2 5.75 14.69 7.38
N ILE A 3 5.26 14.84 8.58
CA ILE A 3 4.32 13.87 9.15
C ILE A 3 3.07 13.94 8.27
N GLY A 4 2.64 12.78 7.76
CA GLY A 4 1.55 12.63 6.81
C GLY A 4 0.36 13.54 7.07
N GLY A 5 -0.29 13.94 5.97
CA GLY A 5 -1.26 15.01 5.95
C GLY A 5 -2.29 14.93 7.07
N GLY A 6 -2.60 16.07 7.67
CA GLY A 6 -3.46 16.20 8.85
C GLY A 6 -4.93 15.78 8.67
N GLY A 7 -5.25 14.98 7.66
CA GLY A 7 -6.54 14.33 7.45
C GLY A 7 -6.56 12.84 7.78
N ASP A 8 -5.41 12.29 8.15
CA ASP A 8 -5.31 10.85 8.42
C ASP A 8 -5.69 10.57 9.88
N LEU A 9 -6.79 9.85 10.08
CA LEU A 9 -7.28 9.47 11.41
C LEU A 9 -6.27 8.65 12.23
N HIS A 10 -5.35 7.95 11.57
CA HIS A 10 -4.29 7.18 12.23
C HIS A 10 -3.39 8.03 13.14
N ASN A 11 -3.19 9.31 12.83
CA ASN A 11 -2.41 10.20 13.69
C ASN A 11 -3.13 10.56 14.99
N MET A 12 -4.43 10.30 15.07
CA MET A 12 -5.26 10.54 16.27
C MET A 12 -5.59 9.26 17.06
N ASP A 13 -5.16 8.10 16.60
CA ASP A 13 -5.53 6.81 17.21
C ASP A 13 -5.19 6.76 18.71
N MET A 14 -4.01 7.19 19.09
CA MET A 14 -3.59 7.22 20.50
C MET A 14 -4.42 8.21 21.34
N PHE A 15 -4.80 9.35 20.75
CA PHE A 15 -5.66 10.32 21.41
C PHE A 15 -7.07 9.76 21.57
N ILE A 16 -7.63 9.14 20.56
CA ILE A 16 -8.96 8.52 20.56
C ILE A 16 -9.00 7.37 21.57
N ILE A 17 -7.98 6.52 21.61
CA ILE A 17 -7.85 5.45 22.60
C ILE A 17 -7.81 6.02 24.01
N GLY A 18 -7.00 7.05 24.26
CA GLY A 18 -6.95 7.76 25.54
C GLY A 18 -8.29 8.34 25.94
N LEU A 19 -9.02 8.95 25.00
CA LEU A 19 -10.34 9.51 25.22
C LEU A 19 -11.39 8.43 25.55
N LEU A 20 -11.33 7.27 24.87
CA LEU A 20 -12.18 6.12 25.15
C LEU A 20 -11.93 5.56 26.55
N PHE A 21 -10.67 5.43 26.98
CA PHE A 21 -10.34 5.03 28.35
C PHE A 21 -10.84 6.01 29.40
N ALA A 22 -10.62 7.31 29.19
CA ALA A 22 -11.12 8.35 30.08
C ALA A 22 -12.66 8.35 30.16
N GLY A 23 -13.33 8.18 29.01
CA GLY A 23 -14.78 8.04 28.93
C GLY A 23 -15.29 6.81 29.66
N ALA A 24 -14.64 5.65 29.49
CA ALA A 24 -15.00 4.42 30.18
C ALA A 24 -14.82 4.53 31.70
N MET A 25 -13.74 5.16 32.16
CA MET A 25 -13.51 5.43 33.58
C MET A 25 -14.57 6.36 34.16
N ALA A 26 -14.87 7.46 33.48
CA ALA A 26 -15.92 8.42 33.89
C ALA A 26 -17.29 7.73 33.92
N TRP A 27 -17.58 6.87 32.96
CA TRP A 27 -18.80 6.08 32.92
C TRP A 27 -18.92 5.14 34.12
N HIS A 28 -17.85 4.41 34.43
CA HIS A 28 -17.78 3.51 35.57
C HIS A 28 -17.90 4.24 36.93
N GLN A 29 -17.38 5.46 37.05
CA GLN A 29 -17.36 6.25 38.27
C GLN A 29 -18.68 7.03 38.55
N SER A 30 -19.79 6.66 37.98
CA SER A 30 -21.13 7.27 38.16
C SER A 30 -21.63 8.10 36.98
N GLY A 31 -20.85 8.25 35.90
CA GLY A 31 -21.26 8.98 34.70
C GLY A 31 -22.53 8.42 34.08
N ALA A 32 -22.61 7.07 34.02
CA ALA A 32 -23.83 6.40 33.54
C ALA A 32 -25.06 6.74 34.33
N LYS A 33 -24.96 6.71 35.68
CA LYS A 33 -26.06 7.05 36.57
C LYS A 33 -26.49 8.49 36.40
N TRP A 34 -25.50 9.40 36.34
CA TRP A 34 -25.76 10.84 36.16
C TRP A 34 -26.44 11.15 34.82
N ILE A 35 -26.07 10.49 33.75
CA ILE A 35 -26.67 10.68 32.41
C ILE A 35 -28.06 10.08 32.32
N LEU A 36 -28.29 8.90 32.94
CA LEU A 36 -29.55 8.18 32.85
C LEU A 36 -30.61 8.74 33.79
N GLU A 37 -30.23 9.36 34.92
CA GLU A 37 -31.17 9.99 35.85
C GLU A 37 -31.70 11.31 35.27
N SER A 38 -33.00 11.33 34.97
CA SER A 38 -33.67 12.46 34.30
C SER A 38 -33.60 13.79 35.05
N VAL A 39 -33.38 13.77 36.35
CA VAL A 39 -33.28 14.94 37.22
C VAL A 39 -31.88 15.51 37.31
N ALA A 40 -30.87 14.67 37.08
CA ALA A 40 -29.45 15.03 37.28
C ALA A 40 -28.80 15.68 36.06
N SER A 41 -29.23 15.39 34.84
CA SER A 41 -28.59 15.91 33.63
C SER A 41 -29.57 16.66 32.72
N PRO A 42 -29.22 17.87 32.25
CA PRO A 42 -30.02 18.60 31.28
C PRO A 42 -30.15 17.83 29.96
N VAL A 43 -31.32 17.88 29.34
CA VAL A 43 -31.65 17.17 28.09
C VAL A 43 -30.67 17.49 26.96
N TRP A 44 -30.22 18.72 26.87
CA TRP A 44 -29.30 19.16 25.83
C TRP A 44 -27.94 18.43 25.92
N ILE A 45 -27.45 18.11 27.13
CA ILE A 45 -26.20 17.33 27.31
C ILE A 45 -26.37 15.95 26.72
N ARG A 46 -27.50 15.30 26.93
CA ARG A 46 -27.78 13.96 26.35
C ARG A 46 -27.83 14.00 24.83
N ILE A 47 -28.46 15.07 24.28
CA ILE A 47 -28.52 15.25 22.83
C ILE A 47 -27.10 15.46 22.27
N VAL A 48 -26.27 16.29 22.91
CA VAL A 48 -24.87 16.50 22.48
C VAL A 48 -24.05 15.21 22.55
N LEU A 49 -24.14 14.46 23.65
CA LEU A 49 -23.44 13.19 23.80
C LEU A 49 -23.90 12.16 22.76
N LEU A 50 -25.21 12.07 22.53
CA LEU A 50 -25.75 11.18 21.49
C LEU A 50 -25.21 11.59 20.11
N PHE A 51 -25.20 12.88 19.80
CA PHE A 51 -24.67 13.38 18.54
C PHE A 51 -23.18 13.13 18.40
N MET A 52 -22.39 13.31 19.47
CA MET A 52 -20.93 13.02 19.46
C MET A 52 -20.63 11.54 19.26
N ILE A 53 -21.53 10.63 19.63
CA ILE A 53 -21.36 9.19 19.39
C ILE A 53 -21.89 8.80 18.01
N VAL A 54 -23.09 9.25 17.65
CA VAL A 54 -23.77 8.82 16.43
C VAL A 54 -23.16 9.45 15.19
N TYR A 55 -22.75 10.72 15.23
CA TYR A 55 -22.22 11.41 14.06
C TYR A 55 -20.89 10.81 13.55
N PRO A 56 -19.89 10.55 14.40
CA PRO A 56 -18.66 9.87 13.95
C PRO A 56 -18.89 8.44 13.47
N ALA A 57 -19.90 7.75 14.02
CA ALA A 57 -20.27 6.41 13.57
C ALA A 57 -21.04 6.43 12.24
N TYR A 58 -21.91 7.42 12.06
CA TYR A 58 -22.74 7.56 10.86
C TYR A 58 -21.90 7.88 9.62
N TYR A 59 -20.88 8.73 9.77
CA TYR A 59 -20.05 9.17 8.66
C TYR A 59 -19.28 8.01 8.01
N PRO A 60 -18.53 7.17 8.74
CA PRO A 60 -17.93 5.96 8.19
C PRO A 60 -18.95 4.98 7.62
N MET A 61 -20.09 4.79 8.29
CA MET A 61 -21.12 3.87 7.80
C MET A 61 -21.74 4.30 6.46
N LYS A 62 -21.82 5.59 6.20
CA LYS A 62 -22.26 6.12 4.90
C LYS A 62 -21.24 5.82 3.80
N PHE A 63 -19.96 5.73 4.15
CA PHE A 63 -18.84 5.41 3.26
C PHE A 63 -18.46 3.93 3.27
N LEU A 64 -19.02 3.11 4.16
CA LEU A 64 -18.94 1.65 4.14
C LEU A 64 -19.81 1.00 3.03
N SER A 65 -20.34 1.79 2.10
CA SER A 65 -20.67 1.24 0.79
C SER A 65 -19.35 0.73 0.19
N PRO A 66 -19.16 -0.58 -0.01
CA PRO A 66 -17.85 -1.19 -0.23
C PRO A 66 -17.14 -0.79 -1.53
N ASN A 67 -17.63 0.20 -2.25
CA ASN A 67 -17.28 0.43 -3.64
C ASN A 67 -16.94 1.89 -3.98
N ARG A 68 -16.49 2.73 -3.04
CA ARG A 68 -16.12 4.10 -3.40
C ARG A 68 -14.75 4.50 -2.88
N VAL A 69 -13.77 4.45 -3.77
CA VAL A 69 -12.60 5.34 -3.69
C VAL A 69 -12.99 6.71 -4.18
N ALA A 70 -12.32 7.74 -3.66
CA ALA A 70 -12.31 9.01 -4.34
C ALA A 70 -11.80 8.77 -5.78
N GLU A 71 -12.64 9.10 -6.76
CA GLU A 71 -12.40 8.94 -8.18
C GLU A 71 -11.04 9.51 -8.59
N GLU A 72 -10.68 10.64 -7.99
CA GLU A 72 -9.44 11.37 -8.22
C GLU A 72 -8.19 10.55 -7.89
N ASP A 73 -8.17 9.86 -6.75
CA ASP A 73 -7.01 9.08 -6.31
C ASP A 73 -6.74 7.87 -7.22
N MET A 74 -7.79 7.26 -7.74
CA MET A 74 -7.66 6.10 -8.61
C MET A 74 -7.26 6.47 -10.04
N THR A 75 -7.84 7.54 -10.56
CA THR A 75 -7.49 8.04 -11.89
C THR A 75 -6.01 8.42 -11.95
N TRP A 76 -5.50 9.04 -10.87
CA TRP A 76 -4.09 9.41 -10.75
C TRP A 76 -3.17 8.18 -10.75
N VAL A 77 -3.43 7.18 -9.92
CA VAL A 77 -2.62 5.94 -9.88
C VAL A 77 -2.65 5.20 -11.22
N MET A 78 -3.82 5.11 -11.87
CA MET A 78 -3.94 4.44 -13.16
C MET A 78 -3.24 5.21 -14.28
N THR A 79 -3.29 6.54 -14.25
CA THR A 79 -2.58 7.39 -15.21
C THR A 79 -1.06 7.24 -15.06
N LEU A 80 -0.55 7.19 -13.83
CA LEU A 80 0.89 6.98 -13.58
C LEU A 80 1.38 5.62 -14.09
N ALA A 81 0.57 4.58 -13.93
CA ALA A 81 0.89 3.23 -14.36
C ALA A 81 0.55 2.93 -15.82
N ASP A 82 0.19 3.96 -16.61
CA ASP A 82 -0.32 3.84 -17.99
C ASP A 82 -1.45 2.81 -18.16
N ILE A 83 -2.20 2.58 -17.09
CA ILE A 83 -3.36 1.69 -17.10
C ILE A 83 -4.59 2.51 -17.50
N PRO A 84 -5.20 2.24 -18.65
CA PRO A 84 -6.40 2.98 -19.04
C PRO A 84 -7.53 2.75 -18.04
N PRO A 85 -8.26 3.80 -17.65
CA PRO A 85 -9.41 3.67 -16.76
C PRO A 85 -10.44 2.72 -17.38
N GLN A 86 -10.83 1.70 -16.64
CA GLN A 86 -11.83 0.73 -17.08
C GLN A 86 -13.19 1.11 -16.49
N GLY A 87 -14.01 1.75 -17.32
CA GLY A 87 -15.36 2.18 -16.90
C GLY A 87 -15.37 3.55 -16.22
N PRO A 88 -16.55 3.99 -15.79
CA PRO A 88 -16.74 5.32 -15.22
C PRO A 88 -16.01 5.53 -13.88
N PHE A 89 -15.72 4.47 -13.14
CA PHE A 89 -14.95 4.51 -11.88
C PHE A 89 -14.27 3.16 -11.64
N PRO A 90 -12.93 3.13 -11.46
CA PRO A 90 -12.29 1.93 -10.95
C PRO A 90 -12.78 1.70 -9.51
N GLU A 91 -13.27 0.51 -9.25
CA GLU A 91 -13.73 0.13 -7.92
C GLU A 91 -12.53 0.00 -6.97
N LEU A 92 -12.70 0.43 -5.73
CA LEU A 92 -11.63 0.38 -4.71
C LEU A 92 -11.18 -1.01 -4.40
N LEU A 93 -12.17 -1.83 -4.18
CA LEU A 93 -11.96 -3.23 -3.91
C LEU A 93 -12.37 -4.00 -5.15
N PRO A 94 -11.52 -4.91 -5.62
CA PRO A 94 -11.90 -5.81 -6.70
C PRO A 94 -13.09 -6.67 -6.27
N TYR A 95 -13.91 -7.08 -7.22
CA TYR A 95 -14.94 -8.07 -6.94
C TYR A 95 -14.31 -9.37 -6.46
N GLU A 96 -15.02 -10.11 -5.61
CA GLU A 96 -14.57 -11.40 -5.07
C GLU A 96 -14.08 -12.33 -6.19
N ASN A 97 -14.86 -12.47 -7.27
CA ASN A 97 -14.48 -13.28 -8.43
C ASN A 97 -13.16 -12.82 -9.10
N ASP A 98 -12.89 -11.51 -9.14
CA ASP A 98 -11.66 -10.98 -9.73
C ASP A 98 -10.47 -11.20 -8.80
N SER A 99 -10.69 -11.11 -7.48
CA SER A 99 -9.69 -11.41 -6.46
C SER A 99 -9.32 -12.89 -6.46
N ASP A 100 -10.31 -13.79 -6.54
CA ASP A 100 -10.10 -15.24 -6.59
C ASP A 100 -9.34 -15.66 -7.85
N LYS A 101 -9.72 -15.05 -8.99
CA LYS A 101 -9.02 -15.28 -10.24
C LYS A 101 -7.58 -14.82 -10.15
N ALA A 102 -7.35 -13.60 -9.68
CA ALA A 102 -6.02 -13.04 -9.53
C ALA A 102 -5.15 -13.88 -8.59
N LEU A 103 -5.71 -14.35 -7.48
CA LEU A 103 -5.00 -15.21 -6.54
C LEU A 103 -4.60 -16.54 -7.19
N LYS A 104 -5.45 -17.10 -8.05
CA LYS A 104 -5.12 -18.30 -8.82
C LYS A 104 -4.01 -18.04 -9.83
N ASP A 105 -4.08 -16.92 -10.56
CA ASP A 105 -3.06 -16.55 -11.55
C ASP A 105 -1.70 -16.30 -10.87
N ILE A 106 -1.69 -15.64 -9.71
CA ILE A 106 -0.48 -15.45 -8.88
C ILE A 106 0.10 -16.81 -8.43
N ARG A 107 -0.74 -17.73 -7.94
CA ARG A 107 -0.28 -19.07 -7.52
C ARG A 107 0.33 -19.84 -8.67
N ASN A 108 -0.30 -19.82 -9.84
CA ASN A 108 0.23 -20.47 -11.03
C ASN A 108 1.60 -19.89 -11.43
N ALA A 109 1.73 -18.56 -11.47
CA ALA A 109 3.01 -17.91 -11.76
C ALA A 109 4.10 -18.24 -10.74
N ILE A 110 3.75 -18.36 -9.45
CA ILE A 110 4.68 -18.80 -8.40
C ILE A 110 5.11 -20.24 -8.63
N GLU A 111 4.18 -21.16 -8.89
CA GLU A 111 4.49 -22.58 -9.13
C GLU A 111 5.44 -22.77 -10.33
N GLU A 112 5.26 -21.99 -11.39
CA GLU A 112 6.11 -22.02 -12.58
C GLU A 112 7.49 -21.40 -12.32
N SER A 113 7.57 -20.36 -11.50
CA SER A 113 8.79 -19.59 -11.28
C SER A 113 9.65 -20.12 -10.12
N ALA A 114 9.04 -20.66 -9.06
CA ALA A 114 9.74 -21.08 -7.84
C ALA A 114 10.91 -22.09 -8.05
N PRO A 115 10.89 -22.99 -9.06
CA PRO A 115 12.04 -23.85 -9.32
C PRO A 115 13.27 -23.09 -9.82
N ASN A 116 13.12 -21.88 -10.34
CA ASN A 116 14.17 -21.12 -11.01
C ASN A 116 14.84 -20.07 -10.13
N GLY A 117 14.28 -19.75 -8.96
CA GLY A 117 14.84 -18.73 -8.06
C GLY A 117 13.87 -18.34 -6.94
N GLU A 118 14.23 -17.29 -6.21
CA GLU A 118 13.40 -16.77 -5.13
C GLU A 118 12.19 -15.97 -5.68
N ILE A 119 11.12 -15.91 -4.93
CA ILE A 119 9.94 -15.09 -5.23
C ILE A 119 9.98 -13.85 -4.34
N LEU A 120 10.03 -12.68 -4.93
CA LEU A 120 10.04 -11.41 -4.21
C LEU A 120 8.63 -10.79 -4.19
N PHE A 121 8.10 -10.58 -3.00
CA PHE A 121 6.93 -9.75 -2.77
C PHE A 121 7.38 -8.36 -2.31
N ILE A 122 7.39 -7.39 -3.20
CA ILE A 122 7.57 -5.97 -2.85
C ILE A 122 6.29 -5.46 -2.20
N ASP A 123 5.15 -5.67 -2.86
CA ASP A 123 3.79 -5.42 -2.37
C ASP A 123 3.06 -6.75 -2.08
N GLN A 124 1.82 -6.67 -1.63
CA GLN A 124 0.90 -7.81 -1.43
C GLN A 124 1.38 -8.87 -0.42
N ARG A 125 2.28 -8.50 0.49
CA ARG A 125 2.84 -9.40 1.53
C ARG A 125 1.80 -9.98 2.46
N GLN A 126 0.63 -9.34 2.57
CA GLN A 126 -0.53 -9.86 3.30
C GLN A 126 -0.94 -11.24 2.80
N LEU A 127 -0.76 -11.58 1.52
CA LEU A 127 -1.06 -12.90 0.97
C LEU A 127 -0.21 -14.00 1.62
N LEU A 128 1.04 -13.68 2.00
CA LEU A 128 1.90 -14.58 2.76
C LEU A 128 1.51 -14.61 4.24
N THR A 129 1.22 -13.45 4.83
CA THR A 129 0.88 -13.30 6.25
C THR A 129 -0.41 -14.02 6.60
N PHE A 130 -1.44 -13.89 5.77
CA PHE A 130 -2.74 -14.55 5.96
C PHE A 130 -2.79 -15.97 5.41
N LYS A 131 -1.66 -16.47 4.85
CA LYS A 131 -1.52 -17.82 4.32
C LYS A 131 -2.39 -18.12 3.10
N ASP A 132 -2.77 -17.08 2.35
CA ASP A 132 -3.38 -17.27 1.04
C ASP A 132 -2.39 -17.88 0.06
N ILE A 133 -1.10 -17.56 0.26
CA ILE A 133 0.04 -18.18 -0.42
C ILE A 133 0.98 -18.73 0.65
N THR A 134 1.38 -19.99 0.50
CA THR A 134 2.23 -20.71 1.46
C THR A 134 3.47 -21.28 0.80
N GLY A 135 4.50 -21.59 1.61
CA GLY A 135 5.72 -22.21 1.12
C GLY A 135 6.74 -21.26 0.49
N ILE A 136 6.43 -19.95 0.45
CA ILE A 136 7.34 -18.92 -0.06
C ILE A 136 7.98 -18.20 1.11
N PRO A 137 9.33 -18.16 1.20
CA PRO A 137 10.03 -17.38 2.21
C PRO A 137 9.78 -15.88 2.01
N LEU A 138 9.59 -15.16 3.09
CA LEU A 138 9.54 -13.70 3.05
C LEU A 138 10.96 -13.16 2.86
N VAL A 139 11.13 -12.23 1.92
CA VAL A 139 12.35 -11.44 1.72
C VAL A 139 12.14 -10.07 2.37
N PRO A 140 12.49 -9.91 3.66
CA PRO A 140 12.09 -8.73 4.42
C PRO A 140 12.85 -7.46 4.00
N GLU A 141 14.07 -7.59 3.50
CA GLU A 141 14.94 -6.50 3.12
C GLU A 141 14.40 -5.65 1.97
N TYR A 142 13.55 -6.19 1.10
CA TYR A 142 13.00 -5.50 -0.07
C TYR A 142 11.48 -5.31 0.02
N ASP A 143 11.00 -5.03 1.23
CA ASP A 143 9.64 -4.56 1.47
C ASP A 143 9.43 -3.16 0.90
N LYS A 144 8.26 -2.89 0.34
CA LYS A 144 7.94 -1.56 -0.21
C LYS A 144 8.20 -0.43 0.77
N LYS A 145 7.86 -0.63 2.05
CA LYS A 145 8.07 0.39 3.08
C LYS A 145 9.55 0.61 3.38
N VAL A 146 10.35 -0.44 3.31
CA VAL A 146 11.81 -0.34 3.44
C VAL A 146 12.37 0.35 2.20
N LEU A 147 12.02 -0.13 1.01
CA LEU A 147 12.46 0.44 -0.26
C LEU A 147 12.16 1.93 -0.38
N ILE A 148 10.94 2.39 -0.03
CA ILE A 148 10.61 3.82 -0.11
C ILE A 148 11.39 4.65 0.92
N ASN A 149 11.60 4.14 2.13
CA ASN A 149 12.39 4.85 3.15
C ASN A 149 13.85 5.00 2.73
N GLU A 150 14.45 3.93 2.19
CA GLU A 150 15.83 3.96 1.68
C GLU A 150 15.94 4.85 0.43
N ALA A 151 14.93 4.84 -0.47
CA ALA A 151 14.87 5.73 -1.62
C ALA A 151 14.79 7.21 -1.22
N MET A 152 13.93 7.54 -0.26
CA MET A 152 13.79 8.90 0.26
C MET A 152 15.03 9.40 0.99
N SER A 153 15.86 8.51 1.52
CA SER A 153 17.14 8.83 2.14
C SER A 153 18.34 8.75 1.17
N ALA A 154 18.11 8.39 -0.09
CA ALA A 154 19.12 8.18 -1.11
C ALA A 154 20.25 7.23 -0.62
N SER A 155 19.87 6.10 -0.04
CA SER A 155 20.78 5.11 0.57
C SER A 155 21.52 4.28 -0.49
N GLU A 156 22.59 4.83 -1.05
CA GLU A 156 23.36 4.19 -2.13
C GLU A 156 23.80 2.76 -1.78
N SER A 157 24.36 2.56 -0.58
CA SER A 157 24.85 1.25 -0.16
C SER A 157 23.76 0.17 -0.09
N TYR A 158 22.54 0.57 0.27
CA TYR A 158 21.39 -0.33 0.25
C TYR A 158 21.01 -0.70 -1.18
N PHE A 159 20.89 0.30 -2.06
CA PHE A 159 20.50 0.07 -3.45
C PHE A 159 21.58 -0.64 -4.27
N GLN A 160 22.85 -0.51 -3.94
CA GLN A 160 23.90 -1.33 -4.51
C GLN A 160 23.66 -2.83 -4.30
N ASN A 161 23.22 -3.24 -3.11
CA ASN A 161 22.87 -4.63 -2.84
C ASN A 161 21.61 -5.06 -3.62
N PHE A 162 20.59 -4.20 -3.62
CA PHE A 162 19.36 -4.46 -4.37
C PHE A 162 19.62 -4.64 -5.87
N TYR A 163 20.38 -3.74 -6.49
CA TYR A 163 20.71 -3.81 -7.92
C TYR A 163 21.59 -5.02 -8.25
N ARG A 164 22.46 -5.41 -7.34
CA ARG A 164 23.25 -6.64 -7.50
C ARG A 164 22.36 -7.88 -7.52
N ASP A 165 21.38 -7.94 -6.62
CA ASP A 165 20.42 -9.03 -6.58
C ASP A 165 19.51 -9.05 -7.83
N LEU A 166 19.08 -7.88 -8.33
CA LEU A 166 18.34 -7.77 -9.58
C LEU A 166 19.18 -8.23 -10.79
N ALA A 167 20.42 -7.77 -10.90
CA ALA A 167 21.33 -8.11 -11.99
C ALA A 167 21.73 -9.60 -11.97
N ALA A 168 21.88 -10.18 -10.79
CA ALA A 168 22.10 -11.62 -10.62
C ALA A 168 20.85 -12.47 -10.89
N GLN A 169 19.71 -11.82 -11.19
CA GLN A 169 18.42 -12.48 -11.39
C GLN A 169 18.04 -13.40 -10.22
N ARG A 170 18.38 -12.97 -8.99
CA ARG A 170 18.09 -13.69 -7.76
C ARG A 170 16.60 -14.07 -7.66
N PHE A 171 15.75 -13.19 -8.15
CA PHE A 171 14.30 -13.38 -8.11
C PHE A 171 13.79 -13.90 -9.45
N SER A 172 13.23 -15.08 -9.47
CA SER A 172 12.58 -15.64 -10.66
C SER A 172 11.21 -15.01 -10.92
N LEU A 173 10.58 -14.41 -9.90
CA LEU A 173 9.33 -13.67 -10.00
C LEU A 173 9.32 -12.54 -8.98
N ILE A 174 8.92 -11.34 -9.42
CA ILE A 174 8.65 -10.20 -8.54
C ILE A 174 7.16 -9.88 -8.60
N ILE A 175 6.53 -9.76 -7.43
CA ILE A 175 5.12 -9.41 -7.26
C ILE A 175 5.05 -8.03 -6.62
N THR A 176 4.44 -7.09 -7.34
CA THR A 176 4.39 -5.68 -6.93
C THR A 176 3.12 -5.00 -7.45
N ASN A 177 2.85 -3.81 -7.00
CA ASN A 177 1.91 -2.92 -7.68
C ASN A 177 2.49 -2.51 -9.05
N PRO A 178 1.66 -2.11 -10.03
CA PRO A 178 2.18 -1.70 -11.33
C PRO A 178 3.26 -0.64 -11.22
N LEU A 179 4.43 -0.95 -11.78
CA LEU A 179 5.57 -0.05 -11.81
C LEU A 179 5.49 0.88 -13.02
N HIS A 180 6.07 2.07 -12.91
CA HIS A 180 6.16 3.06 -13.97
C HIS A 180 7.46 3.87 -13.87
N GLU A 181 7.85 4.54 -14.95
CA GLU A 181 9.05 5.39 -15.01
C GLU A 181 8.71 6.89 -15.04
N ARG A 182 7.43 7.25 -14.89
CA ARG A 182 6.98 8.63 -14.96
C ARG A 182 7.35 9.39 -13.69
N VAL A 183 8.16 10.44 -13.85
CA VAL A 183 8.43 11.41 -12.79
C VAL A 183 7.32 12.45 -12.70
N GLN A 184 7.11 12.98 -11.52
CA GLN A 184 6.17 14.05 -11.24
C GLN A 184 6.87 15.39 -11.15
N THR A 185 6.12 16.47 -11.37
CA THR A 185 6.60 17.84 -11.23
C THR A 185 6.49 18.31 -9.79
N GLU A 186 7.10 19.47 -9.48
CA GLU A 186 7.01 20.09 -8.14
C GLU A 186 5.57 20.52 -7.76
N GLU A 187 4.69 20.64 -8.74
CA GLU A 187 3.28 21.00 -8.54
C GLU A 187 2.41 19.83 -8.08
N ASP A 188 2.90 18.60 -8.26
CA ASP A 188 2.20 17.39 -7.88
C ASP A 188 2.34 17.11 -6.37
N ASN A 189 1.25 16.69 -5.73
CA ASN A 189 1.30 16.23 -4.36
C ASN A 189 2.11 14.93 -4.28
N PHE A 190 3.01 14.83 -3.28
CA PHE A 190 3.89 13.67 -3.09
C PHE A 190 4.86 13.37 -4.25
N GLY A 191 5.15 14.37 -5.10
CA GLY A 191 6.07 14.24 -6.22
C GLY A 191 7.46 13.77 -5.79
N GLU A 192 7.96 14.20 -4.63
CA GLU A 192 9.25 13.78 -4.07
C GLU A 192 9.30 12.26 -3.81
N GLU A 193 8.24 11.71 -3.20
CA GLU A 193 8.15 10.27 -2.91
C GLU A 193 8.03 9.46 -4.21
N ASN A 194 7.20 9.92 -5.14
CA ASN A 194 7.07 9.31 -6.45
C ASN A 194 8.42 9.29 -7.19
N ASN A 195 9.11 10.40 -7.23
CA ASN A 195 10.35 10.51 -7.98
C ASN A 195 11.48 9.68 -7.36
N ALA A 196 11.57 9.65 -6.02
CA ALA A 196 12.48 8.75 -5.33
C ALA A 196 12.15 7.28 -5.63
N TRP A 197 10.86 6.91 -5.61
CA TRP A 197 10.44 5.55 -5.97
C TRP A 197 10.79 5.20 -7.42
N VAL A 198 10.53 6.11 -8.35
CA VAL A 198 10.84 5.91 -9.78
C VAL A 198 12.34 5.74 -9.98
N GLU A 199 13.14 6.63 -9.42
CA GLU A 199 14.59 6.66 -9.60
C GLU A 199 15.28 5.44 -8.99
N TRP A 200 14.93 5.10 -7.74
CA TRP A 200 15.66 4.10 -6.97
C TRP A 200 15.06 2.68 -7.04
N VAL A 201 13.78 2.54 -7.39
CA VAL A 201 13.11 1.24 -7.39
C VAL A 201 12.51 0.90 -8.74
N SER A 202 11.57 1.72 -9.23
CA SER A 202 10.75 1.36 -10.38
C SER A 202 11.57 1.21 -11.66
N ALA A 203 12.36 2.23 -12.01
CA ALA A 203 13.17 2.22 -13.21
C ALA A 203 14.27 1.13 -13.18
N PRO A 204 15.02 0.92 -12.07
CA PRO A 204 15.92 -0.22 -11.98
C PRO A 204 15.23 -1.57 -12.11
N VAL A 205 14.12 -1.80 -11.41
CA VAL A 205 13.39 -3.07 -11.53
C VAL A 205 12.92 -3.29 -12.96
N LEU A 206 12.31 -2.29 -13.61
CA LEU A 206 11.86 -2.38 -15.00
C LEU A 206 13.03 -2.49 -16.02
N CYS A 207 14.24 -2.12 -15.62
CA CYS A 207 15.42 -2.36 -16.44
C CYS A 207 15.79 -3.84 -16.47
N PHE A 208 15.88 -4.49 -15.31
CA PHE A 208 16.32 -5.89 -15.17
C PHE A 208 15.19 -6.90 -15.37
N TYR A 209 13.94 -6.50 -15.19
CA TYR A 209 12.76 -7.34 -15.23
C TYR A 209 11.73 -6.79 -16.20
N GLU A 210 10.89 -7.68 -16.73
CA GLU A 210 9.80 -7.30 -17.62
C GLU A 210 8.46 -7.86 -17.13
N PRO A 211 7.34 -7.19 -17.43
CA PRO A 211 6.03 -7.67 -17.07
C PRO A 211 5.68 -8.98 -17.75
N LEU A 212 5.51 -10.05 -16.96
CA LEU A 212 4.87 -11.28 -17.39
C LEU A 212 3.37 -11.06 -17.60
N GLU A 213 2.74 -10.45 -16.58
CA GLU A 213 1.33 -10.15 -16.59
C GLU A 213 1.02 -8.96 -15.67
N THR A 214 0.02 -8.16 -16.06
CA THR A 214 -0.55 -7.11 -15.21
C THR A 214 -2.01 -7.42 -14.93
N LEU A 215 -2.32 -7.80 -13.69
CA LEU A 215 -3.65 -8.09 -13.20
C LEU A 215 -4.36 -6.77 -12.86
N LYS A 216 -4.86 -6.09 -13.90
CA LYS A 216 -5.34 -4.69 -13.83
C LYS A 216 -6.42 -4.46 -12.78
N LYS A 217 -7.36 -5.41 -12.62
CA LYS A 217 -8.49 -5.28 -11.70
C LYS A 217 -8.09 -5.29 -10.22
N VAL A 218 -7.00 -5.98 -9.89
CA VAL A 218 -6.43 -6.05 -8.54
C VAL A 218 -5.16 -5.20 -8.40
N ARG A 219 -4.72 -4.56 -9.49
CA ARG A 219 -3.51 -3.71 -9.54
C ARG A 219 -2.26 -4.43 -9.05
N ILE A 220 -2.06 -5.63 -9.55
CA ILE A 220 -0.87 -6.43 -9.28
C ILE A 220 -0.13 -6.65 -10.59
N GLN A 221 1.18 -6.50 -10.56
CA GLN A 221 2.07 -6.79 -11.67
C GLN A 221 3.02 -7.92 -11.28
N LEU A 222 3.14 -8.88 -12.18
CA LEU A 222 4.05 -10.01 -12.11
C LEU A 222 5.19 -9.74 -13.07
N LEU A 223 6.43 -9.75 -12.57
CA LEU A 223 7.62 -9.45 -13.36
C LEU A 223 8.56 -10.63 -13.33
N VAL A 224 9.15 -10.94 -14.50
CA VAL A 224 10.15 -11.98 -14.66
C VAL A 224 11.48 -11.39 -15.15
N PRO A 225 12.63 -12.05 -14.93
CA PRO A 225 13.92 -11.58 -15.42
C PRO A 225 13.94 -11.39 -16.95
N LYS A 226 14.53 -10.30 -17.41
CA LYS A 226 14.80 -10.08 -18.83
C LYS A 226 15.98 -10.92 -19.30
N GLU A 227 15.92 -11.37 -20.54
CA GLU A 227 17.05 -12.05 -21.19
C GLU A 227 18.22 -11.09 -21.49
N ASP A 228 17.91 -9.87 -21.96
CA ASP A 228 18.91 -8.84 -22.24
C ASP A 228 18.83 -7.69 -21.22
N ILE A 229 19.88 -7.59 -20.41
CA ILE A 229 20.05 -6.54 -19.40
C ILE A 229 21.20 -5.57 -19.73
N SER A 230 21.71 -5.59 -20.96
CA SER A 230 22.84 -4.75 -21.37
C SER A 230 22.61 -3.25 -21.16
N ALA A 231 21.37 -2.78 -21.34
CA ALA A 231 20.98 -1.39 -21.10
C ALA A 231 21.00 -0.99 -19.61
N CYS A 232 21.13 -1.95 -18.70
CA CYS A 232 21.09 -1.72 -17.25
C CYS A 232 22.47 -1.46 -16.62
N ALA A 233 23.54 -1.44 -17.44
CA ALA A 233 24.91 -1.22 -16.99
C ALA A 233 25.08 0.01 -16.09
N LYS A 234 24.34 1.09 -16.36
CA LYS A 234 24.35 2.32 -15.54
C LYS A 234 24.05 2.10 -14.05
N TYR A 235 23.25 1.09 -13.72
CA TYR A 235 22.93 0.75 -12.32
C TYR A 235 24.03 -0.10 -11.67
N LEU A 236 24.92 -0.68 -12.46
CA LEU A 236 26.03 -1.53 -12.03
C LEU A 236 27.37 -0.77 -11.97
N GLU A 237 27.55 0.23 -12.83
CA GLU A 237 28.78 1.05 -12.90
C GLU A 237 29.00 1.88 -11.63
N ASN A 238 27.93 2.35 -11.00
CA ASN A 238 27.99 3.02 -9.71
C ASN A 238 28.30 2.08 -8.52
N MET A 239 28.56 0.80 -8.79
CA MET A 239 28.84 -0.23 -7.81
C MET A 239 30.33 -0.55 -7.65
N SER A 240 31.22 0.20 -8.32
CA SER A 240 32.66 0.01 -8.12
C SER A 240 33.05 0.58 -6.76
N PRO A 241 33.77 -0.18 -5.90
CA PRO A 241 34.18 0.21 -4.58
C PRO A 241 35.15 1.40 -4.57
#